data_3406f313ed348e4c3a078103035988b2
#
_entry.id   3406f313ed348e4c3a078103035988b2
#
_cell.length_a   1.000
_cell.length_b   1.000
_cell.length_c   1.000
_cell.angle_alpha   90.00
_cell.angle_beta   90.00
_cell.angle_gamma   90.00
#
_symmetry.space_group_name_H-M   'P 1'
#
loop_
_entity.id
_entity.type
_entity.pdbx_description
1 polymer ?
#
loop_
_entity_poly.entity_id
_entity_poly.type
_entity_poly.pdbx_seq_one_letter_code
_entity_poly.pdbx_strand_id
1 'polypeptide(L)'
;SVTADALDLPHADATFDGATVGFGVRNFMELDAGLREAARVLKPGARFVILEMSIPPWQPLRGLFLLYFRRILPTIGRLVSRHSNAYNWLPESVLAFPEPKALAARMTSAGFRDVSWSLLFGGICALHVGVRA
;
A
#
# COMPACT_ATOMS: atom_id res chain seq x y z
N SER A 1 0.39 14.87 -16.76
CA SER A 1 1.02 14.04 -15.72
C SER A 1 2.36 14.64 -15.30
N VAL A 2 2.74 14.40 -14.06
CA VAL A 2 3.99 14.89 -13.46
C VAL A 2 4.76 13.69 -12.93
N THR A 3 6.06 13.60 -13.25
CA THR A 3 6.95 12.62 -12.62
C THR A 3 7.55 13.24 -11.37
N ALA A 4 7.37 12.59 -10.22
CA ALA A 4 7.81 13.12 -8.94
C ALA A 4 8.06 12.01 -7.92
N ASP A 5 8.78 12.33 -6.85
CA ASP A 5 8.97 11.47 -5.71
C ASP A 5 7.75 11.60 -4.79
N ALA A 6 7.15 10.48 -4.40
CA ALA A 6 6.02 10.45 -3.48
C ALA A 6 6.35 11.02 -2.10
N LEU A 7 7.63 11.06 -1.73
CA LEU A 7 8.11 11.63 -0.47
C LEU A 7 8.32 13.15 -0.55
N ASP A 8 8.30 13.72 -1.76
CA ASP A 8 8.52 15.14 -2.00
C ASP A 8 7.76 15.58 -3.25
N LEU A 9 6.46 15.79 -3.10
CA LEU A 9 5.58 16.14 -4.22
C LEU A 9 5.74 17.62 -4.61
N PRO A 10 5.78 17.94 -5.93
CA PRO A 10 5.97 19.32 -6.42
C PRO A 10 4.67 20.12 -6.37
N HIS A 11 3.92 20.02 -5.29
CA HIS A 11 2.64 20.70 -5.11
C HIS A 11 2.61 21.40 -3.77
N ALA A 12 1.87 22.51 -3.72
CA ALA A 12 1.67 23.27 -2.50
C ALA A 12 0.81 22.49 -1.49
N ASP A 13 0.85 22.92 -0.23
CA ASP A 13 -0.01 22.38 0.81
C ASP A 13 -1.49 22.59 0.44
N ALA A 14 -2.34 21.67 0.88
CA ALA A 14 -3.78 21.78 0.74
C ALA A 14 -4.25 22.14 -0.68
N THR A 15 -3.72 21.42 -1.68
CA THR A 15 -4.01 21.67 -3.09
C THR A 15 -5.14 20.79 -3.64
N PHE A 16 -5.20 19.52 -3.21
CA PHE A 16 -6.07 18.52 -3.81
C PHE A 16 -7.29 18.21 -2.95
N ASP A 17 -8.39 17.90 -3.63
CA ASP A 17 -9.66 17.54 -3.01
C ASP A 17 -9.77 16.04 -2.68
N GLY A 18 -8.84 15.22 -3.17
CA GLY A 18 -8.75 13.80 -2.91
C GLY A 18 -7.54 13.20 -3.59
N ALA A 19 -7.15 12.01 -3.12
CA ALA A 19 -6.06 11.26 -3.72
C ALA A 19 -6.33 9.75 -3.61
N THR A 20 -5.84 9.02 -4.59
CA THR A 20 -5.89 7.56 -4.60
C THR A 20 -4.53 6.99 -4.99
N VAL A 21 -4.19 5.83 -4.44
CA VAL A 21 -3.03 5.08 -4.86
C VAL A 21 -3.38 3.59 -4.90
N GLY A 22 -3.07 2.97 -6.03
CA GLY A 22 -3.27 1.53 -6.22
C GLY A 22 -1.93 0.82 -6.37
N PHE A 23 -1.64 -0.12 -5.46
CA PHE A 23 -0.47 -1.00 -5.50
C PHE A 23 0.88 -0.28 -5.55
N GLY A 24 0.93 0.95 -5.02
CA GLY A 24 2.14 1.78 -5.06
C GLY A 24 2.75 2.08 -3.69
N VAL A 25 1.95 2.09 -2.64
CA VAL A 25 2.39 2.51 -1.30
C VAL A 25 3.49 1.60 -0.74
N ARG A 26 3.45 0.30 -1.05
CA ARG A 26 4.48 -0.64 -0.60
C ARG A 26 5.86 -0.34 -1.18
N ASN A 27 5.93 0.44 -2.25
CA ASN A 27 7.18 0.84 -2.90
C ASN A 27 7.75 2.14 -2.34
N PHE A 28 7.07 2.78 -1.39
CA PHE A 28 7.62 3.96 -0.74
C PHE A 28 8.85 3.56 0.09
N MET A 29 9.95 4.27 -0.11
CA MET A 29 11.17 4.02 0.66
C MET A 29 10.97 4.29 2.14
N GLU A 30 10.16 5.31 2.47
CA GLU A 30 9.75 5.62 3.83
C GLU A 30 8.23 5.81 3.85
N LEU A 31 7.50 4.80 4.34
CA LEU A 31 6.05 4.79 4.30
C LEU A 31 5.45 5.97 5.08
N ASP A 32 5.93 6.22 6.29
CA ASP A 32 5.36 7.29 7.12
C ASP A 32 5.59 8.67 6.51
N ALA A 33 6.76 8.89 5.90
CA ALA A 33 7.04 10.14 5.20
C ALA A 33 6.13 10.32 3.96
N GLY A 34 5.89 9.25 3.22
CA GLY A 34 4.97 9.27 2.08
C GLY A 34 3.53 9.56 2.49
N LEU A 35 3.08 8.97 3.60
CA LEU A 35 1.74 9.23 4.14
C LEU A 35 1.60 10.69 4.61
N ARG A 36 2.62 11.23 5.28
CA ARG A 36 2.62 12.65 5.68
C ARG A 36 2.60 13.59 4.48
N GLU A 37 3.34 13.25 3.43
CA GLU A 37 3.37 14.04 2.20
C GLU A 37 2.01 14.03 1.49
N ALA A 38 1.33 12.88 1.46
CA ALA A 38 -0.04 12.79 0.95
C ALA A 38 -0.99 13.69 1.77
N ALA A 39 -0.87 13.66 3.10
CA ALA A 39 -1.67 14.52 3.96
C ALA A 39 -1.38 16.02 3.72
N ARG A 40 -0.11 16.39 3.49
CA ARG A 40 0.28 17.77 3.25
C ARG A 40 -0.42 18.36 2.03
N VAL A 41 -0.44 17.63 0.92
CA VAL A 41 -1.01 18.16 -0.35
C VAL A 41 -2.52 18.08 -0.41
N LEU A 42 -3.17 17.36 0.51
CA LEU A 42 -4.62 17.25 0.57
C LEU A 42 -5.22 18.37 1.43
N LYS A 43 -6.35 18.90 0.98
CA LYS A 43 -7.13 19.87 1.79
C LYS A 43 -7.72 19.16 3.01
N PRO A 44 -7.92 19.87 4.14
CA PRO A 44 -8.68 19.34 5.27
C PRO A 44 -10.05 18.84 4.80
N GLY A 45 -10.44 17.63 5.25
CA GLY A 45 -11.67 16.98 4.82
C GLY A 45 -11.56 16.16 3.53
N ALA A 46 -10.44 16.24 2.81
CA ALA A 46 -10.21 15.43 1.61
C ALA A 46 -9.96 13.96 1.96
N ARG A 47 -10.38 13.06 1.10
CA ARG A 47 -10.20 11.61 1.28
C ARG A 47 -8.94 11.12 0.60
N PHE A 48 -8.25 10.22 1.27
CA PHE A 48 -7.12 9.47 0.73
C PHE A 48 -7.48 7.99 0.72
N VAL A 49 -7.40 7.37 -0.46
CA VAL A 49 -7.77 5.96 -0.66
C VAL A 49 -6.54 5.19 -1.09
N ILE A 50 -6.23 4.12 -0.36
CA ILE A 50 -5.11 3.23 -0.64
C ILE A 50 -5.67 1.84 -0.95
N LEU A 51 -5.37 1.33 -2.14
CA LEU A 51 -5.61 -0.07 -2.49
C LEU A 51 -4.26 -0.78 -2.56
N GLU A 52 -4.06 -1.79 -1.72
CA GLU A 52 -2.79 -2.50 -1.65
C GLU A 52 -3.02 -4.00 -1.43
N MET A 53 -2.04 -4.80 -1.83
CA MET A 53 -2.05 -6.24 -1.55
C MET A 53 -1.88 -6.48 -0.06
N SER A 54 -2.57 -7.50 0.43
CA SER A 54 -2.56 -7.89 1.84
C SER A 54 -2.42 -9.41 1.96
N ILE A 55 -2.10 -9.89 3.16
CA ILE A 55 -2.06 -11.30 3.45
C ILE A 55 -3.42 -11.71 4.03
N PRO A 56 -4.12 -12.71 3.44
CA PRO A 56 -5.41 -13.15 3.98
C PRO A 56 -5.28 -13.56 5.45
N PRO A 57 -6.18 -13.11 6.34
CA PRO A 57 -6.11 -13.45 7.76
C PRO A 57 -6.67 -14.84 8.08
N TRP A 58 -7.43 -15.44 7.15
CA TRP A 58 -8.15 -16.70 7.39
C TRP A 58 -7.34 -17.90 6.93
N GLN A 59 -7.28 -18.95 7.77
CA GLN A 59 -6.77 -20.27 7.38
C GLN A 59 -7.90 -21.11 6.77
N PRO A 60 -7.63 -21.96 5.79
CA PRO A 60 -6.32 -22.30 5.19
C PRO A 60 -5.84 -21.34 4.09
N LEU A 61 -6.63 -20.34 3.72
CA LEU A 61 -6.30 -19.41 2.64
C LEU A 61 -4.97 -18.67 2.89
N ARG A 62 -4.71 -18.25 4.14
CA ARG A 62 -3.44 -17.63 4.52
C ARG A 62 -2.25 -18.53 4.24
N GLY A 63 -2.34 -19.80 4.61
CA GLY A 63 -1.26 -20.75 4.37
C GLY A 63 -0.99 -20.99 2.90
N LEU A 64 -2.04 -21.14 2.09
CA LEU A 64 -1.93 -21.30 0.64
C LEU A 64 -1.34 -20.05 -0.02
N PHE A 65 -1.78 -18.87 0.40
CA PHE A 65 -1.27 -17.58 -0.09
C PHE A 65 0.24 -17.44 0.20
N LEU A 66 0.66 -17.72 1.44
CA LEU A 66 2.06 -17.63 1.84
C LEU A 66 2.93 -18.65 1.10
N LEU A 67 2.44 -19.87 0.88
CA LEU A 67 3.15 -20.87 0.11
C LEU A 67 3.35 -20.42 -1.33
N TYR A 68 2.30 -19.88 -1.95
CA TYR A 68 2.38 -19.35 -3.31
C TYR A 68 3.41 -18.22 -3.42
N PHE A 69 3.35 -17.22 -2.55
CA PHE A 69 4.25 -16.08 -2.60
C PHE A 69 5.69 -16.42 -2.28
N ARG A 70 5.92 -17.34 -1.35
CA ARG A 70 7.28 -17.65 -0.90
C ARG A 70 7.99 -18.66 -1.80
N ARG A 71 7.25 -19.58 -2.44
CA ARG A 71 7.86 -20.70 -3.16
C ARG A 71 7.43 -20.80 -4.62
N ILE A 72 6.15 -20.67 -4.91
CA ILE A 72 5.62 -20.92 -6.26
C ILE A 72 5.91 -19.74 -7.18
N LEU A 73 5.58 -18.53 -6.78
CA LEU A 73 5.75 -17.33 -7.62
C LEU A 73 7.21 -17.07 -7.98
N PRO A 74 8.18 -17.09 -7.05
CA PRO A 74 9.59 -16.94 -7.40
C PRO A 74 10.09 -18.03 -8.34
N THR A 75 9.65 -19.26 -8.17
CA THR A 75 10.03 -20.39 -9.05
C THR A 75 9.52 -20.20 -10.47
N ILE A 76 8.24 -19.82 -10.63
CA ILE A 76 7.65 -19.52 -11.93
C ILE A 76 8.39 -18.35 -12.58
N GLY A 77 8.70 -17.32 -11.82
CA GLY A 77 9.42 -16.15 -12.30
C GLY A 77 10.80 -16.51 -12.85
N ARG A 78 11.53 -17.38 -12.17
CA ARG A 78 12.85 -17.85 -12.63
C ARG A 78 12.77 -18.69 -13.90
N LEU A 79 11.70 -19.48 -14.07
CA LEU A 79 11.52 -20.35 -15.22
C LEU A 79 11.04 -19.59 -16.46
N VAL A 80 10.22 -18.54 -16.29
CA VAL A 80 9.55 -17.84 -17.39
C VAL A 80 10.25 -16.55 -17.77
N SER A 81 10.92 -15.88 -16.85
CA SER A 81 11.55 -14.58 -17.06
C SER A 81 13.04 -14.63 -16.80
N ARG A 82 13.81 -13.98 -17.70
CA ARG A 82 15.23 -13.74 -17.50
C ARG A 82 15.51 -12.67 -16.44
N HIS A 83 14.49 -11.88 -16.08
CA HIS A 83 14.57 -10.85 -15.05
C HIS A 83 13.92 -11.37 -13.75
N SER A 84 14.69 -12.11 -12.96
CA SER A 84 14.22 -12.76 -11.74
C SER A 84 13.85 -11.78 -10.63
N ASN A 85 14.40 -10.56 -10.64
CA ASN A 85 14.26 -9.62 -9.52
C ASN A 85 12.83 -9.12 -9.31
N ALA A 86 12.06 -8.90 -10.37
CA ALA A 86 10.67 -8.43 -10.28
C ALA A 86 9.78 -9.43 -9.52
N TYR A 87 9.97 -10.72 -9.76
CA TYR A 87 9.17 -11.78 -9.12
C TYR A 87 9.59 -12.09 -7.68
N ASN A 88 10.79 -11.64 -7.28
CA ASN A 88 11.22 -11.69 -5.89
C ASN A 88 10.78 -10.44 -5.11
N TRP A 89 10.80 -9.27 -5.77
CA TRP A 89 10.41 -8.01 -5.16
C TRP A 89 8.94 -7.98 -4.74
N LEU A 90 8.03 -8.47 -5.59
CA LEU A 90 6.60 -8.46 -5.27
C LEU A 90 6.29 -9.23 -3.98
N PRO A 91 6.66 -10.52 -3.82
CA PRO A 91 6.39 -11.21 -2.57
C PRO A 91 7.13 -10.60 -1.39
N GLU A 92 8.38 -10.17 -1.54
CA GLU A 92 9.14 -9.54 -0.46
C GLU A 92 8.47 -8.25 0.02
N SER A 93 8.05 -7.38 -0.91
CA SER A 93 7.42 -6.11 -0.57
C SER A 93 6.05 -6.31 0.10
N VAL A 94 5.26 -7.27 -0.36
CA VAL A 94 3.96 -7.59 0.23
C VAL A 94 4.11 -8.17 1.63
N LEU A 95 5.05 -9.11 1.82
CA LEU A 95 5.28 -9.74 3.12
C LEU A 95 5.87 -8.78 4.15
N ALA A 96 6.64 -7.80 3.71
CA ALA A 96 7.23 -6.78 4.58
C ALA A 96 6.29 -5.60 4.87
N PHE A 97 5.20 -5.47 4.12
CA PHE A 97 4.26 -4.36 4.27
C PHE A 97 3.42 -4.53 5.54
N PRO A 98 3.08 -3.44 6.25
CA PRO A 98 2.26 -3.51 7.47
C PRO A 98 0.91 -4.18 7.24
N GLU A 99 0.42 -4.91 8.23
CA GLU A 99 -0.95 -5.41 8.25
C GLU A 99 -1.96 -4.27 8.18
N PRO A 100 -3.22 -4.53 7.74
CA PRO A 100 -4.22 -3.46 7.59
C PRO A 100 -4.41 -2.60 8.82
N LYS A 101 -4.48 -3.19 10.01
CA LYS A 101 -4.61 -2.44 11.27
C LYS A 101 -3.40 -1.55 11.53
N ALA A 102 -2.20 -2.04 11.26
CA ALA A 102 -0.97 -1.28 11.45
C ALA A 102 -0.86 -0.13 10.44
N LEU A 103 -1.27 -0.35 9.19
CA LEU A 103 -1.31 0.71 8.18
C LEU A 103 -2.31 1.79 8.58
N ALA A 104 -3.50 1.42 9.07
CA ALA A 104 -4.49 2.37 9.55
C ALA A 104 -3.94 3.24 10.69
N ALA A 105 -3.20 2.65 11.62
CA ALA A 105 -2.56 3.39 12.71
C ALA A 105 -1.50 4.38 12.18
N ARG A 106 -0.73 3.99 11.18
CA ARG A 106 0.25 4.87 10.54
C ARG A 106 -0.42 6.03 9.80
N MET A 107 -1.54 5.78 9.13
CA MET A 107 -2.34 6.83 8.48
C MET A 107 -2.83 7.85 9.52
N THR A 108 -3.33 7.38 10.65
CA THR A 108 -3.78 8.26 11.75
C THR A 108 -2.63 9.13 12.26
N SER A 109 -1.45 8.55 12.44
CA SER A 109 -0.26 9.29 12.87
C SER A 109 0.24 10.28 11.82
N ALA A 110 -0.06 10.05 10.56
CA ALA A 110 0.36 10.91 9.45
C ALA A 110 -0.55 12.12 9.22
N GLY A 111 -1.70 12.19 9.88
CA GLY A 111 -2.62 13.32 9.77
C GLY A 111 -3.98 12.99 9.19
N PHE A 112 -4.36 11.71 9.15
CA PHE A 112 -5.67 11.27 8.72
C PHE A 112 -6.56 10.89 9.91
N ARG A 113 -7.86 11.20 9.81
CA ARG A 113 -8.87 10.81 10.77
C ARG A 113 -9.88 9.86 10.13
N ASP A 114 -10.71 9.23 10.94
CA ASP A 114 -11.77 8.32 10.47
C ASP A 114 -11.23 7.26 9.52
N VAL A 115 -10.04 6.72 9.84
CA VAL A 115 -9.39 5.71 9.01
C VAL A 115 -10.12 4.38 9.15
N SER A 116 -10.50 3.80 8.02
CA SER A 116 -11.15 2.50 7.95
C SER A 116 -10.52 1.66 6.85
N TRP A 117 -10.75 0.35 6.91
CA TRP A 117 -10.30 -0.55 5.83
C TRP A 117 -11.30 -1.66 5.61
N SER A 118 -11.31 -2.16 4.38
CA SER A 118 -12.10 -3.31 3.96
C SER A 118 -11.21 -4.32 3.25
N LEU A 119 -11.40 -5.59 3.54
CA LEU A 119 -10.68 -6.66 2.87
C LEU A 119 -11.45 -7.09 1.62
N LEU A 120 -10.75 -7.27 0.51
CA LEU A 120 -11.31 -7.64 -0.79
C LEU A 120 -10.69 -8.95 -1.26
N PHE A 121 -11.43 -9.68 -2.07
CA PHE A 121 -10.96 -10.94 -2.67
C PHE A 121 -10.41 -11.93 -1.63
N GLY A 122 -11.18 -12.17 -0.57
CA GLY A 122 -10.79 -13.10 0.49
C GLY A 122 -9.63 -12.60 1.36
N GLY A 123 -9.31 -11.32 1.32
CA GLY A 123 -8.22 -10.72 2.09
C GLY A 123 -6.90 -10.58 1.33
N ILE A 124 -6.90 -10.87 0.01
CA ILE A 124 -5.71 -10.68 -0.84
C ILE A 124 -5.41 -9.19 -1.04
N CYS A 125 -6.45 -8.36 -1.03
CA CYS A 125 -6.32 -6.90 -1.11
C CYS A 125 -6.98 -6.24 0.10
N ALA A 126 -6.48 -5.08 0.46
CA ALA A 126 -7.08 -4.22 1.48
C ALA A 126 -7.29 -2.81 0.92
N LEU A 127 -8.47 -2.26 1.13
CA LEU A 127 -8.81 -0.89 0.77
C LEU A 127 -8.85 -0.05 2.04
N HIS A 128 -7.98 0.94 2.14
CA HIS A 128 -7.95 1.88 3.26
C HIS A 128 -8.47 3.23 2.81
N VAL A 129 -9.28 3.84 3.66
CA VAL A 129 -9.80 5.20 3.44
C VAL A 129 -9.55 6.02 4.69
N GLY A 130 -8.95 7.19 4.52
CA GLY A 130 -8.75 8.15 5.59
C GLY A 130 -9.17 9.55 5.14
N VAL A 131 -9.53 10.39 6.09
CA VAL A 131 -9.90 11.79 5.85
C VAL A 131 -8.80 12.68 6.40
N ARG A 132 -8.33 13.63 5.60
CA ARG A 132 -7.30 14.59 6.03
C ARG A 132 -7.87 15.44 7.18
N ALA A 133 -7.22 15.40 8.30
CA ALA A 133 -7.64 16.13 9.50
C ALA A 133 -7.49 17.66 9.35
#